data_e6613ae9408440dfccd53003d5cbe272
#
_entry.id   e6613ae9408440dfccd53003d5cbe272
#
_cell.length_a   1.000
_cell.length_b   1.000
_cell.length_c   1.000
_cell.angle_alpha   90.00
_cell.angle_beta   90.00
_cell.angle_gamma   90.00
#
_symmetry.space_group_name_H-M   'P 1'
#
loop_
_entity.id
_entity.type
_entity.pdbx_description
1 polymer ?
#
loop_
_entity_poly.entity_id
_entity_poly.type
_entity_poly.pdbx_seq_one_letter_code
_entity_poly.pdbx_strand_id
1 'polypeptide(L)'
;MSTADYTDGILDSNAISPTDKNGRPIPVTIPVMLAPGVRVVYTTRLGGVSQGDAAGLNLGGKNGDDPNHVAANRAALADEIDARLSLVSQIHSGTAIDMDETYAPNRDYGFDATGGALPDGGEPEATVIEADAQVTTRRGVALGVFAADCLPVLLADAEAGVIGVAHCGRRGLQQDVIGETVRMMTGKGASVERMVATLGPCICGDCYEVGESIAVEFDARFPGTATTTRFGGPGIDIAAAALQELAAAGITDDRIVESRPRVAAATQYLSEDDELAALCRTDGEGEPELAARIDGVRHSLCTLENPLWYSHRRTALADKSGEGRMLALIVRE
;
A
#
# COMPACT_ATOMS: atom_id res chain seq x y z
N MET A 1 -32.40 26.64 -32.35
CA MET A 1 -32.09 25.37 -31.64
C MET A 1 -30.59 25.24 -31.68
N SER A 2 -29.95 25.53 -30.58
CA SER A 2 -28.50 25.51 -30.44
C SER A 2 -28.08 24.04 -30.22
N THR A 3 -27.24 23.52 -31.10
CA THR A 3 -26.55 22.25 -30.93
C THR A 3 -25.53 22.43 -29.79
N ALA A 4 -25.80 21.84 -28.65
CA ALA A 4 -24.79 21.73 -27.59
C ALA A 4 -23.64 20.88 -28.12
N ASP A 5 -22.45 21.49 -28.22
CA ASP A 5 -21.19 20.78 -28.41
C ASP A 5 -20.97 19.89 -27.21
N TYR A 6 -21.24 18.59 -27.34
CA TYR A 6 -20.69 17.57 -26.51
C TYR A 6 -19.25 17.37 -26.98
N THR A 7 -18.32 18.17 -26.47
CA THR A 7 -16.93 17.74 -26.45
C THR A 7 -16.84 16.57 -25.47
N ASP A 8 -16.71 15.37 -26.02
CA ASP A 8 -16.27 14.19 -25.27
C ASP A 8 -14.98 14.58 -24.54
N GLY A 9 -15.09 14.85 -23.25
CA GLY A 9 -13.95 15.01 -22.38
C GLY A 9 -13.32 13.64 -22.17
N ILE A 10 -12.61 13.13 -23.15
CA ILE A 10 -11.57 12.14 -22.95
C ILE A 10 -10.61 12.82 -22.00
N LEU A 11 -10.54 12.34 -20.75
CA LEU A 11 -9.54 12.77 -19.80
C LEU A 11 -8.18 12.56 -20.45
N ASP A 12 -7.58 13.65 -20.90
CA ASP A 12 -6.21 13.64 -21.40
C ASP A 12 -5.33 13.32 -20.18
N SER A 13 -4.67 12.17 -20.18
CA SER A 13 -3.78 11.74 -19.08
C SER A 13 -2.73 12.79 -18.75
N ASN A 14 -2.34 13.60 -19.73
CA ASN A 14 -1.37 14.68 -19.59
C ASN A 14 -1.92 15.91 -18.85
N ALA A 15 -3.21 15.95 -18.52
CA ALA A 15 -3.87 17.11 -17.91
C ALA A 15 -4.28 16.87 -16.45
N ILE A 16 -3.93 15.74 -15.85
CA ILE A 16 -4.23 15.47 -14.43
C ILE A 16 -3.32 16.35 -13.58
N SER A 17 -3.88 17.42 -13.03
CA SER A 17 -3.20 18.21 -12.01
C SER A 17 -3.16 17.41 -10.69
N PRO A 18 -2.04 17.40 -9.94
CA PRO A 18 -2.00 16.76 -8.62
C PRO A 18 -2.95 17.40 -7.60
N THR A 19 -3.45 18.59 -7.91
CA THR A 19 -4.41 19.32 -7.06
C THR A 19 -5.53 19.94 -7.86
N ASP A 20 -6.68 20.13 -7.22
CA ASP A 20 -7.79 20.92 -7.77
C ASP A 20 -7.46 22.43 -7.78
N LYS A 21 -8.40 23.25 -8.33
CA LYS A 21 -8.26 24.71 -8.40
C LYS A 21 -8.10 25.41 -7.04
N ASN A 22 -8.38 24.74 -5.93
CA ASN A 22 -8.24 25.24 -4.57
C ASN A 22 -6.98 24.70 -3.88
N GLY A 23 -6.13 23.95 -4.60
CA GLY A 23 -4.91 23.34 -4.07
C GLY A 23 -5.15 22.06 -3.27
N ARG A 24 -6.36 21.46 -3.34
CA ARG A 24 -6.66 20.21 -2.67
C ARG A 24 -6.07 19.04 -3.46
N PRO A 25 -5.43 18.05 -2.80
CA PRO A 25 -4.93 16.83 -3.44
C PRO A 25 -6.01 16.09 -4.24
N ILE A 26 -5.62 15.52 -5.38
CA ILE A 26 -6.46 14.62 -6.19
C ILE A 26 -5.76 13.26 -6.23
N PRO A 27 -6.00 12.38 -5.24
CA PRO A 27 -5.32 11.10 -5.14
C PRO A 27 -5.54 10.21 -6.36
N VAL A 28 -4.47 9.67 -6.93
CA VAL A 28 -4.56 8.65 -7.98
C VAL A 28 -4.49 7.28 -7.33
N THR A 29 -5.59 6.52 -7.44
CA THR A 29 -5.76 5.22 -6.79
C THR A 29 -6.04 4.11 -7.79
N ILE A 30 -5.72 2.87 -7.40
CA ILE A 30 -5.99 1.67 -8.20
C ILE A 30 -6.95 0.78 -7.40
N PRO A 31 -8.26 0.84 -7.67
CA PRO A 31 -9.23 -0.01 -7.00
C PRO A 31 -9.25 -1.43 -7.59
N VAL A 32 -9.40 -2.42 -6.72
CA VAL A 32 -9.57 -3.83 -7.04
C VAL A 32 -10.76 -4.38 -6.26
N MET A 33 -11.73 -4.99 -6.94
CA MET A 33 -12.82 -5.69 -6.26
C MET A 33 -12.29 -7.04 -5.76
N LEU A 34 -12.24 -7.20 -4.44
CA LEU A 34 -11.74 -8.44 -3.82
C LEU A 34 -12.84 -9.48 -3.68
N ALA A 35 -14.01 -9.04 -3.25
CA ALA A 35 -15.21 -9.87 -3.08
C ALA A 35 -16.46 -8.99 -3.22
N PRO A 36 -17.67 -9.54 -3.35
CA PRO A 36 -18.89 -8.74 -3.39
C PRO A 36 -19.01 -7.80 -2.19
N GLY A 37 -19.09 -6.47 -2.43
CA GLY A 37 -19.15 -5.43 -1.41
C GLY A 37 -17.84 -5.24 -0.63
N VAL A 38 -16.70 -5.75 -1.12
CA VAL A 38 -15.38 -5.53 -0.52
C VAL A 38 -14.41 -5.05 -1.59
N ARG A 39 -13.90 -3.85 -1.41
CA ARG A 39 -12.96 -3.19 -2.30
C ARG A 39 -11.59 -3.05 -1.64
N VAL A 40 -10.55 -3.34 -2.40
CA VAL A 40 -9.16 -3.00 -2.09
C VAL A 40 -8.77 -1.76 -2.90
N VAL A 41 -7.98 -0.89 -2.30
CA VAL A 41 -7.47 0.32 -2.96
C VAL A 41 -5.97 0.42 -2.71
N TYR A 42 -5.19 0.44 -3.78
CA TYR A 42 -3.77 0.80 -3.71
C TYR A 42 -3.64 2.28 -4.06
N THR A 43 -3.04 3.08 -3.18
CA THR A 43 -2.68 4.45 -3.53
C THR A 43 -1.39 4.44 -4.31
N THR A 44 -1.30 5.29 -5.32
CA THR A 44 -0.02 5.59 -5.97
C THR A 44 0.69 6.72 -5.24
N ARG A 45 1.83 7.18 -5.73
CA ARG A 45 2.49 8.38 -5.23
C ARG A 45 2.03 9.66 -5.94
N LEU A 46 0.98 9.59 -6.79
CA LEU A 46 0.47 10.72 -7.58
C LEU A 46 -0.72 11.40 -6.90
N GLY A 47 -0.88 12.68 -7.19
CA GLY A 47 -2.03 13.48 -6.78
C GLY A 47 -1.98 13.98 -5.36
N GLY A 48 -0.79 14.27 -4.82
CA GLY A 48 -0.58 14.81 -3.49
C GLY A 48 0.10 16.16 -3.46
N VAL A 49 0.31 16.69 -2.24
CA VAL A 49 0.94 17.99 -2.00
C VAL A 49 2.27 17.91 -1.26
N SER A 50 2.74 16.72 -0.92
CA SER A 50 4.04 16.49 -0.29
C SER A 50 5.19 16.88 -1.22
N GLN A 51 6.32 17.27 -0.66
CA GLN A 51 7.46 17.82 -1.39
C GLN A 51 8.78 17.11 -1.03
N GLY A 52 9.86 17.44 -1.74
CA GLY A 52 11.19 16.89 -1.48
C GLY A 52 11.26 15.38 -1.72
N ASP A 53 11.91 14.64 -0.82
CA ASP A 53 12.09 13.18 -0.94
C ASP A 53 10.77 12.39 -0.81
N ALA A 54 9.75 12.99 -0.18
CA ALA A 54 8.42 12.42 -0.05
C ALA A 54 7.41 12.98 -1.08
N ALA A 55 7.90 13.63 -2.16
CA ALA A 55 7.05 14.32 -3.12
C ALA A 55 5.91 13.47 -3.68
N GLY A 56 4.72 14.09 -3.81
CA GLY A 56 3.48 13.49 -4.28
C GLY A 56 2.52 13.12 -3.15
N LEU A 57 1.80 12.00 -3.28
CA LEU A 57 0.79 11.54 -2.33
C LEU A 57 1.42 10.75 -1.17
N ASN A 58 2.26 11.40 -0.37
CA ASN A 58 2.77 10.76 0.85
C ASN A 58 1.69 10.70 1.92
N LEU A 59 1.52 9.50 2.49
CA LEU A 59 0.53 9.21 3.52
C LEU A 59 1.17 8.84 4.87
N GLY A 60 2.51 8.71 4.91
CA GLY A 60 3.28 8.41 6.12
C GLY A 60 3.55 9.66 6.95
N GLY A 61 3.26 9.63 8.24
CA GLY A 61 3.46 10.77 9.17
C GLY A 61 4.75 10.71 10.01
N LYS A 62 5.64 9.73 9.77
CA LYS A 62 6.86 9.52 10.58
C LYS A 62 8.17 9.68 9.78
N ASN A 63 8.11 10.19 8.58
CA ASN A 63 9.21 10.22 7.62
C ASN A 63 9.74 11.62 7.30
N GLY A 64 9.45 12.59 8.16
CA GLY A 64 10.01 13.96 8.08
C GLY A 64 9.28 14.91 7.12
N ASP A 65 8.14 14.51 6.57
CA ASP A 65 7.28 15.39 5.77
C ASP A 65 6.51 16.39 6.65
N ASP A 66 6.00 17.46 6.04
CA ASP A 66 5.13 18.43 6.72
C ASP A 66 3.82 17.73 7.16
N PRO A 67 3.48 17.73 8.46
CA PRO A 67 2.25 17.12 8.95
C PRO A 67 0.97 17.67 8.30
N ASN A 68 0.99 18.93 7.85
CA ASN A 68 -0.15 19.54 7.14
C ASN A 68 -0.32 18.91 5.75
N HIS A 69 0.77 18.63 5.03
CA HIS A 69 0.71 17.91 3.75
C HIS A 69 0.14 16.51 3.93
N VAL A 70 0.66 15.77 4.92
CA VAL A 70 0.18 14.41 5.23
C VAL A 70 -1.31 14.41 5.59
N ALA A 71 -1.75 15.36 6.43
CA ALA A 71 -3.16 15.48 6.81
C ALA A 71 -4.05 15.81 5.61
N ALA A 72 -3.63 16.72 4.73
CA ALA A 72 -4.35 17.08 3.50
C ALA A 72 -4.46 15.88 2.54
N ASN A 73 -3.36 15.15 2.33
CA ASN A 73 -3.33 13.95 1.49
C ASN A 73 -4.29 12.87 2.04
N ARG A 74 -4.27 12.61 3.36
CA ARG A 74 -5.15 11.62 4.01
C ARG A 74 -6.62 12.01 3.96
N ALA A 75 -6.94 13.29 4.16
CA ALA A 75 -8.30 13.80 4.07
C ALA A 75 -8.84 13.68 2.64
N ALA A 76 -8.04 14.05 1.64
CA ALA A 76 -8.42 13.89 0.24
C ALA A 76 -8.62 12.42 -0.15
N LEU A 77 -7.75 11.51 0.34
CA LEU A 77 -7.89 10.07 0.12
C LEU A 77 -9.17 9.51 0.74
N ALA A 78 -9.47 9.88 1.99
CA ALA A 78 -10.69 9.42 2.68
C ALA A 78 -11.97 9.82 1.90
N ASP A 79 -11.98 11.05 1.37
CA ASP A 79 -13.10 11.52 0.54
C ASP A 79 -13.15 10.83 -0.83
N GLU A 80 -11.99 10.59 -1.47
CA GLU A 80 -11.91 9.89 -2.77
C GLU A 80 -12.45 8.47 -2.68
N ILE A 81 -12.14 7.75 -1.59
CA ILE A 81 -12.60 6.36 -1.41
C ILE A 81 -13.95 6.25 -0.72
N ASP A 82 -14.56 7.35 -0.32
CA ASP A 82 -15.80 7.42 0.47
C ASP A 82 -15.78 6.51 1.71
N ALA A 83 -14.68 6.59 2.49
CA ALA A 83 -14.51 5.78 3.69
C ALA A 83 -13.61 6.47 4.72
N ARG A 84 -13.78 6.09 5.99
CA ARG A 84 -12.93 6.57 7.09
C ARG A 84 -11.71 5.68 7.25
N LEU A 85 -10.53 6.28 7.31
CA LEU A 85 -9.28 5.56 7.45
C LEU A 85 -9.11 4.99 8.86
N SER A 86 -8.47 3.83 8.97
CA SER A 86 -7.96 3.26 10.22
C SER A 86 -6.46 3.00 10.07
N LEU A 87 -5.66 3.76 10.84
CA LEU A 87 -4.19 3.76 10.73
C LEU A 87 -3.55 3.49 12.09
N VAL A 88 -2.62 2.53 12.12
CA VAL A 88 -1.85 2.13 13.31
C VAL A 88 -0.35 2.24 13.09
N SER A 89 0.43 2.23 14.17
CA SER A 89 1.89 2.26 14.14
C SER A 89 2.46 0.89 13.80
N GLN A 90 2.94 0.68 12.59
CA GLN A 90 3.59 -0.55 12.15
C GLN A 90 5.00 -0.65 12.72
N ILE A 91 5.32 -1.79 13.33
CA ILE A 91 6.61 -2.07 14.00
C ILE A 91 7.29 -3.34 13.48
N HIS A 92 6.78 -3.92 12.41
CA HIS A 92 7.22 -5.18 11.80
C HIS A 92 7.08 -6.38 12.75
N SER A 93 5.96 -6.45 13.46
CA SER A 93 5.57 -7.53 14.38
C SER A 93 4.60 -8.53 13.73
N GLY A 94 4.23 -9.58 14.47
CA GLY A 94 3.12 -10.49 14.16
C GLY A 94 1.79 -10.05 14.80
N THR A 95 1.68 -8.82 15.32
CA THR A 95 0.52 -8.37 16.11
C THR A 95 -0.63 -7.94 15.21
N ALA A 96 -1.79 -8.56 15.39
CA ALA A 96 -3.06 -8.13 14.83
C ALA A 96 -3.95 -7.46 15.89
N ILE A 97 -4.80 -6.51 15.48
CA ILE A 97 -5.70 -5.78 16.37
C ILE A 97 -7.15 -5.80 15.88
N ASP A 98 -8.09 -5.96 16.81
CA ASP A 98 -9.51 -5.84 16.56
C ASP A 98 -9.96 -4.38 16.55
N MET A 99 -10.29 -3.87 15.37
CA MET A 99 -10.72 -2.49 15.20
C MET A 99 -12.19 -2.25 15.57
N ASP A 100 -12.99 -3.28 15.75
CA ASP A 100 -14.37 -3.10 16.25
C ASP A 100 -14.39 -2.62 17.71
N GLU A 101 -13.39 -3.03 18.48
CA GLU A 101 -13.21 -2.61 19.88
C GLU A 101 -12.39 -1.33 20.02
N THR A 102 -11.46 -1.10 19.10
CA THR A 102 -10.41 -0.10 19.23
C THR A 102 -10.70 1.19 18.44
N TYR A 103 -11.44 1.09 17.32
CA TYR A 103 -11.66 2.22 16.42
C TYR A 103 -12.41 3.37 17.09
N ALA A 104 -11.74 4.50 17.25
CA ALA A 104 -12.30 5.74 17.78
C ALA A 104 -11.81 6.92 16.91
N PRO A 105 -12.62 7.46 15.98
CA PRO A 105 -12.22 8.56 15.11
C PRO A 105 -11.68 9.74 15.90
N ASN A 106 -10.49 10.20 15.57
CA ASN A 106 -9.80 11.30 16.23
C ASN A 106 -9.26 12.34 15.22
N ARG A 107 -9.55 12.13 13.93
CA ARG A 107 -9.25 13.04 12.81
C ARG A 107 -10.44 13.09 11.86
N ASP A 108 -10.51 14.15 11.06
CA ASP A 108 -11.57 14.31 10.06
C ASP A 108 -11.60 13.17 9.05
N TYR A 109 -10.43 12.61 8.70
CA TYR A 109 -10.30 11.46 7.80
C TYR A 109 -10.53 10.10 8.49
N GLY A 110 -10.64 10.03 9.82
CA GLY A 110 -10.91 8.77 10.53
C GLY A 110 -10.12 8.62 11.82
N PHE A 111 -9.52 7.44 12.02
CA PHE A 111 -8.74 7.05 13.19
C PHE A 111 -7.25 6.98 12.85
N ASP A 112 -6.43 7.76 13.55
CA ASP A 112 -4.98 7.78 13.43
C ASP A 112 -4.33 7.51 14.80
N ALA A 113 -3.79 6.32 14.95
CA ALA A 113 -3.03 5.88 16.11
C ALA A 113 -1.56 5.62 15.77
N THR A 114 -1.05 6.28 14.73
CA THR A 114 0.34 6.10 14.28
C THR A 114 1.36 6.80 15.17
N GLY A 115 0.96 7.83 15.91
CA GLY A 115 1.88 8.68 16.68
C GLY A 115 2.75 9.59 15.80
N GLY A 116 2.30 9.91 14.57
CA GLY A 116 2.93 10.91 13.71
C GLY A 116 2.71 12.33 14.25
N ALA A 117 3.56 13.27 13.80
CA ALA A 117 3.42 14.69 14.14
C ALA A 117 2.04 15.22 13.68
N LEU A 118 1.50 16.14 14.48
CA LEU A 118 0.20 16.76 14.19
C LEU A 118 0.35 18.02 13.34
N PRO A 119 -0.68 18.35 12.53
CA PRO A 119 -0.81 19.67 11.92
C PRO A 119 -0.63 20.79 12.98
N ASP A 120 -0.09 21.91 12.54
CA ASP A 120 0.13 23.12 13.39
C ASP A 120 1.02 22.91 14.63
N GLY A 121 1.84 21.85 14.65
CA GLY A 121 2.82 21.59 15.71
C GLY A 121 2.21 21.17 17.03
N GLY A 122 0.98 20.65 17.03
CA GLY A 122 0.35 20.07 18.22
C GLY A 122 1.12 18.85 18.74
N GLU A 123 1.05 18.62 20.06
CA GLU A 123 1.59 17.39 20.65
C GLU A 123 0.80 16.18 20.12
N PRO A 124 1.46 15.05 19.77
CA PRO A 124 0.77 13.84 19.35
C PRO A 124 -0.22 13.39 20.44
N GLU A 125 -1.46 13.06 20.04
CA GLU A 125 -2.39 12.46 20.99
C GLU A 125 -1.80 11.17 21.58
N ALA A 126 -2.06 10.95 22.86
CA ALA A 126 -1.40 9.96 23.71
C ALA A 126 -1.58 8.48 23.27
N THR A 127 -2.45 8.19 22.33
CA THR A 127 -2.77 6.79 21.95
C THR A 127 -2.03 6.40 20.70
N VAL A 128 -0.82 5.88 20.87
CA VAL A 128 -0.13 5.12 19.81
C VAL A 128 -0.52 3.65 19.94
N ILE A 129 -0.95 3.03 18.85
CA ILE A 129 -1.26 1.61 18.80
C ILE A 129 -0.29 0.92 17.87
N GLU A 130 0.53 0.06 18.45
CA GLU A 130 1.53 -0.73 17.73
C GLU A 130 0.93 -2.04 17.26
N ALA A 131 0.75 -2.19 15.95
CA ALA A 131 0.28 -3.41 15.31
C ALA A 131 0.69 -3.44 13.83
N ASP A 132 0.75 -4.63 13.25
CA ASP A 132 1.06 -4.82 11.84
C ASP A 132 -0.11 -5.46 11.08
N ALA A 133 -1.21 -5.76 11.76
CA ALA A 133 -2.45 -6.21 11.13
C ALA A 133 -3.68 -5.62 11.83
N GLN A 134 -4.74 -5.44 11.06
CA GLN A 134 -6.02 -4.91 11.55
C GLN A 134 -7.16 -5.77 11.01
N VAL A 135 -8.20 -5.99 11.82
CA VAL A 135 -9.41 -6.72 11.43
C VAL A 135 -10.64 -5.94 11.89
N THR A 136 -11.71 -5.91 11.06
CA THR A 136 -12.98 -5.27 11.41
C THR A 136 -14.18 -5.92 10.73
N THR A 137 -15.36 -5.75 11.33
CA THR A 137 -16.67 -6.01 10.71
C THR A 137 -17.38 -4.71 10.29
N ARG A 138 -16.79 -3.54 10.57
CA ARG A 138 -17.43 -2.23 10.32
C ARG A 138 -17.49 -1.95 8.81
N ARG A 139 -18.62 -1.35 8.39
CA ARG A 139 -18.77 -0.77 7.06
C ARG A 139 -18.22 0.66 7.02
N GLY A 140 -17.74 1.10 5.87
CA GLY A 140 -17.25 2.46 5.67
C GLY A 140 -15.97 2.79 6.45
N VAL A 141 -15.31 1.78 7.05
CA VAL A 141 -13.97 1.89 7.64
C VAL A 141 -12.98 1.19 6.74
N ALA A 142 -12.03 1.93 6.21
CA ALA A 142 -10.93 1.43 5.40
C ALA A 142 -9.73 1.12 6.30
N LEU A 143 -9.43 -0.16 6.48
CA LEU A 143 -8.22 -0.60 7.17
C LEU A 143 -7.02 -0.36 6.25
N GLY A 144 -6.02 0.37 6.74
CA GLY A 144 -4.84 0.75 5.95
C GLY A 144 -3.54 0.22 6.52
N VAL A 145 -2.65 -0.27 5.64
CA VAL A 145 -1.25 -0.52 5.95
C VAL A 145 -0.35 0.32 5.05
N PHE A 146 0.66 0.93 5.66
CA PHE A 146 1.69 1.70 4.95
C PHE A 146 2.66 0.75 4.27
N ALA A 147 3.02 1.07 3.05
CA ALA A 147 4.00 0.33 2.28
C ALA A 147 4.97 1.25 1.55
N ALA A 148 6.21 0.83 1.50
CA ALA A 148 7.27 1.19 0.58
C ALA A 148 8.27 0.04 0.67
N ASP A 149 8.02 -1.00 -0.09
CA ASP A 149 8.67 -2.31 -0.23
C ASP A 149 8.05 -3.47 0.55
N CYS A 150 7.60 -3.31 1.81
CA CYS A 150 6.89 -4.38 2.51
C CYS A 150 5.57 -4.73 1.84
N LEU A 151 5.20 -6.00 1.87
CA LEU A 151 4.01 -6.53 1.20
C LEU A 151 2.73 -6.29 2.01
N PRO A 152 1.70 -5.62 1.46
CA PRO A 152 0.35 -5.67 2.00
C PRO A 152 -0.35 -6.96 1.60
N VAL A 153 -0.97 -7.65 2.57
CA VAL A 153 -1.90 -8.76 2.32
C VAL A 153 -3.28 -8.36 2.83
N LEU A 154 -4.28 -8.44 1.95
CA LEU A 154 -5.64 -7.98 2.24
C LEU A 154 -6.60 -9.17 2.11
N LEU A 155 -7.43 -9.38 3.13
CA LEU A 155 -8.27 -10.58 3.28
C LEU A 155 -9.72 -10.20 3.50
N ALA A 156 -10.65 -11.02 2.98
CA ALA A 156 -12.08 -10.85 3.20
C ALA A 156 -12.83 -12.17 3.29
N ASP A 157 -13.77 -12.25 4.22
CA ASP A 157 -14.94 -13.13 4.14
C ASP A 157 -16.18 -12.24 3.97
N ALA A 158 -16.64 -12.10 2.72
CA ALA A 158 -17.76 -11.21 2.39
C ALA A 158 -19.09 -11.68 3.01
N GLU A 159 -19.29 -12.99 3.19
CA GLU A 159 -20.49 -13.55 3.80
C GLU A 159 -20.56 -13.24 5.29
N ALA A 160 -19.47 -13.47 6.01
CA ALA A 160 -19.38 -13.08 7.42
C ALA A 160 -19.26 -11.57 7.61
N GLY A 161 -18.91 -10.83 6.55
CA GLY A 161 -18.69 -9.39 6.60
C GLY A 161 -17.46 -8.99 7.40
N VAL A 162 -16.42 -9.82 7.40
CA VAL A 162 -15.14 -9.60 8.09
C VAL A 162 -14.07 -9.28 7.07
N ILE A 163 -13.32 -8.21 7.29
CA ILE A 163 -12.16 -7.82 6.49
C ILE A 163 -10.91 -7.70 7.37
N GLY A 164 -9.76 -7.97 6.78
CA GLY A 164 -8.47 -7.85 7.45
C GLY A 164 -7.38 -7.35 6.51
N VAL A 165 -6.37 -6.71 7.06
CA VAL A 165 -5.16 -6.28 6.35
C VAL A 165 -3.94 -6.58 7.19
N ALA A 166 -2.87 -7.08 6.56
CA ALA A 166 -1.60 -7.37 7.22
C ALA A 166 -0.43 -6.69 6.48
N HIS A 167 0.46 -6.07 7.25
CA HIS A 167 1.75 -5.56 6.80
C HIS A 167 2.80 -6.65 6.88
N CYS A 168 3.06 -7.29 5.75
CA CYS A 168 3.94 -8.45 5.64
C CYS A 168 5.35 -8.03 5.20
N GLY A 169 6.07 -7.31 6.06
CA GLY A 169 7.52 -7.19 5.95
C GLY A 169 8.22 -8.50 6.31
N ARG A 170 9.50 -8.66 5.97
CA ARG A 170 10.29 -9.87 6.29
C ARG A 170 10.10 -10.34 7.73
N ARG A 171 10.18 -9.41 8.71
CA ARG A 171 10.04 -9.76 10.14
C ARG A 171 8.62 -10.14 10.53
N GLY A 172 7.61 -9.49 9.94
CA GLY A 172 6.20 -9.80 10.19
C GLY A 172 5.85 -11.21 9.71
N LEU A 173 6.32 -11.61 8.50
CA LEU A 173 6.19 -12.98 7.99
C LEU A 173 6.88 -14.00 8.92
N GLN A 174 8.10 -13.72 9.37
CA GLN A 174 8.77 -14.62 10.33
C GLN A 174 8.02 -14.76 11.67
N GLN A 175 7.12 -13.84 11.99
CA GLN A 175 6.28 -13.82 13.20
C GLN A 175 4.81 -14.20 12.93
N ASP A 176 4.51 -14.81 11.78
CA ASP A 176 3.19 -15.35 11.43
C ASP A 176 2.06 -14.29 11.41
N VAL A 177 2.36 -13.09 10.91
CA VAL A 177 1.39 -11.97 10.88
C VAL A 177 0.11 -12.31 10.09
N ILE A 178 0.22 -13.11 9.02
CA ILE A 178 -0.92 -13.56 8.23
C ILE A 178 -1.76 -14.55 9.04
N GLY A 179 -1.13 -15.55 9.65
CA GLY A 179 -1.82 -16.53 10.48
C GLY A 179 -2.55 -15.87 11.65
N GLU A 180 -1.94 -14.86 12.30
CA GLU A 180 -2.60 -14.09 13.37
C GLU A 180 -3.80 -13.30 12.85
N THR A 181 -3.70 -12.70 11.67
CA THR A 181 -4.82 -11.99 11.02
C THR A 181 -5.98 -12.95 10.74
N VAL A 182 -5.68 -14.13 10.17
CA VAL A 182 -6.69 -15.16 9.87
C VAL A 182 -7.35 -15.69 11.16
N ARG A 183 -6.58 -15.94 12.23
CA ARG A 183 -7.11 -16.35 13.53
C ARG A 183 -8.08 -15.29 14.11
N MET A 184 -7.69 -14.02 14.04
CA MET A 184 -8.55 -12.93 14.49
C MET A 184 -9.82 -12.80 13.65
N MET A 185 -9.73 -12.90 12.33
CA MET A 185 -10.90 -12.91 11.43
C MET A 185 -11.85 -14.08 11.76
N THR A 186 -11.30 -15.27 12.00
CA THR A 186 -12.07 -16.47 12.38
C THR A 186 -12.75 -16.28 13.74
N GLY A 187 -12.07 -15.66 14.71
CA GLY A 187 -12.65 -15.28 16.00
C GLY A 187 -13.85 -14.34 15.87
N LYS A 188 -13.95 -13.59 14.77
CA LYS A 188 -15.08 -12.70 14.44
C LYS A 188 -16.14 -13.37 13.55
N GLY A 189 -16.06 -14.69 13.33
CA GLY A 189 -17.04 -15.47 12.60
C GLY A 189 -16.74 -15.69 11.11
N ALA A 190 -15.59 -15.26 10.62
CA ALA A 190 -15.16 -15.59 9.28
C ALA A 190 -14.80 -17.09 9.17
N SER A 191 -15.01 -17.68 7.97
CA SER A 191 -14.61 -19.05 7.66
C SER A 191 -13.44 -19.04 6.68
N VAL A 192 -12.40 -19.80 7.02
CA VAL A 192 -11.21 -19.91 6.16
C VAL A 192 -11.56 -20.40 4.75
N GLU A 193 -12.56 -21.26 4.63
CA GLU A 193 -13.04 -21.80 3.34
C GLU A 193 -13.70 -20.73 2.44
N ARG A 194 -14.17 -19.62 3.02
CA ARG A 194 -14.77 -18.50 2.29
C ARG A 194 -13.84 -17.31 2.13
N MET A 195 -12.73 -17.29 2.90
CA MET A 195 -11.77 -16.19 2.80
C MET A 195 -11.13 -16.14 1.41
N VAL A 196 -11.06 -14.94 0.87
CA VAL A 196 -10.26 -14.59 -0.30
C VAL A 196 -9.19 -13.59 0.10
N ALA A 197 -8.06 -13.61 -0.58
CA ALA A 197 -6.97 -12.68 -0.33
C ALA A 197 -6.44 -12.05 -1.62
N THR A 198 -5.77 -10.93 -1.50
CA THR A 198 -4.95 -10.34 -2.57
C THR A 198 -3.65 -9.79 -1.99
N LEU A 199 -2.61 -9.83 -2.81
CA LEU A 199 -1.30 -9.29 -2.51
C LEU A 199 -1.15 -7.93 -3.18
N GLY A 200 -0.71 -6.92 -2.42
CA GLY A 200 -0.48 -5.57 -2.91
C GLY A 200 0.95 -5.33 -3.42
N PRO A 201 1.25 -4.07 -3.78
CA PRO A 201 2.59 -3.68 -4.23
C PRO A 201 3.65 -3.92 -3.15
N CYS A 202 4.75 -4.58 -3.55
CA CYS A 202 5.91 -4.83 -2.69
C CYS A 202 7.18 -4.95 -3.53
N ILE A 203 8.34 -4.96 -2.90
CA ILE A 203 9.59 -5.26 -3.59
C ILE A 203 9.60 -6.74 -4.00
N CYS A 204 9.91 -7.05 -5.26
CA CYS A 204 9.95 -8.42 -5.77
C CYS A 204 11.27 -9.14 -5.42
N GLY A 205 11.28 -10.46 -5.52
CA GLY A 205 12.45 -11.30 -5.23
C GLY A 205 13.68 -10.96 -6.08
N ASP A 206 13.49 -10.50 -7.32
CA ASP A 206 14.57 -10.03 -8.20
C ASP A 206 15.23 -8.72 -7.73
N CYS A 207 14.56 -7.97 -6.87
CA CYS A 207 14.98 -6.65 -6.41
C CYS A 207 15.33 -6.59 -4.92
N TYR A 208 14.84 -7.53 -4.12
CA TYR A 208 15.00 -7.49 -2.67
C TYR A 208 16.28 -8.16 -2.22
N GLU A 209 17.40 -7.50 -2.51
CA GLU A 209 18.71 -7.94 -2.03
C GLU A 209 18.82 -7.79 -0.51
N VAL A 210 19.33 -8.84 0.13
CA VAL A 210 19.60 -8.93 1.57
C VAL A 210 20.97 -9.58 1.79
N GLY A 211 21.47 -9.64 3.03
CA GLY A 211 22.70 -10.39 3.31
C GLY A 211 22.48 -11.90 3.23
N GLU A 212 23.54 -12.65 2.90
CA GLU A 212 23.52 -14.13 2.78
C GLU A 212 22.88 -14.81 4.00
N SER A 213 23.26 -14.41 5.20
CA SER A 213 22.69 -14.97 6.43
C SER A 213 21.18 -14.77 6.54
N ILE A 214 20.66 -13.62 6.08
CA ILE A 214 19.23 -13.32 6.08
C ILE A 214 18.51 -14.19 5.05
N ALA A 215 19.09 -14.35 3.85
CA ALA A 215 18.50 -15.19 2.81
C ALA A 215 18.40 -16.66 3.26
N VAL A 216 19.45 -17.20 3.84
CA VAL A 216 19.50 -18.57 4.37
C VAL A 216 18.48 -18.77 5.50
N GLU A 217 18.42 -17.85 6.47
CA GLU A 217 17.47 -17.93 7.59
C GLU A 217 16.01 -17.85 7.09
N PHE A 218 15.73 -16.96 6.14
CA PHE A 218 14.40 -16.78 5.58
C PHE A 218 13.95 -18.00 4.77
N ASP A 219 14.84 -18.57 3.95
CA ASP A 219 14.57 -19.78 3.18
C ASP A 219 14.36 -21.02 4.06
N ALA A 220 15.05 -21.09 5.19
CA ALA A 220 14.82 -22.17 6.18
C ALA A 220 13.39 -22.10 6.77
N ARG A 221 12.81 -20.92 6.88
CA ARG A 221 11.42 -20.71 7.34
C ARG A 221 10.41 -20.86 6.20
N PHE A 222 10.75 -20.37 5.00
CA PHE A 222 9.93 -20.36 3.81
C PHE A 222 10.70 -20.99 2.63
N PRO A 223 10.70 -22.32 2.50
CA PRO A 223 11.53 -23.03 1.53
C PRO A 223 11.29 -22.58 0.06
N GLY A 224 12.37 -22.32 -0.66
CA GLY A 224 12.34 -21.89 -2.06
C GLY A 224 12.11 -20.39 -2.26
N THR A 225 12.22 -19.57 -1.20
CA THR A 225 12.09 -18.10 -1.31
C THR A 225 13.42 -17.36 -1.40
N ALA A 226 14.57 -18.05 -1.19
CA ALA A 226 15.86 -17.47 -1.50
C ALA A 226 16.03 -17.28 -3.00
N THR A 227 16.52 -16.11 -3.40
CA THR A 227 16.72 -15.73 -4.81
C THR A 227 18.14 -15.21 -5.04
N THR A 228 18.53 -15.08 -6.30
CA THR A 228 19.64 -14.22 -6.71
C THR A 228 19.03 -12.98 -7.37
N THR A 229 19.31 -11.82 -6.81
CA THR A 229 18.74 -10.58 -7.32
C THR A 229 19.35 -10.17 -8.66
N ARG A 230 18.72 -9.24 -9.37
CA ARG A 230 19.26 -8.63 -10.59
C ARG A 230 20.59 -7.88 -10.37
N PHE A 231 20.92 -7.58 -9.12
CA PHE A 231 22.18 -6.94 -8.71
C PHE A 231 23.30 -7.97 -8.45
N GLY A 232 22.97 -9.27 -8.51
CA GLY A 232 23.89 -10.39 -8.34
C GLY A 232 24.11 -10.86 -6.90
N GLY A 233 23.49 -10.20 -5.94
CA GLY A 233 23.53 -10.58 -4.52
C GLY A 233 22.38 -11.52 -4.10
N PRO A 234 22.46 -12.09 -2.87
CA PRO A 234 21.41 -12.92 -2.30
C PRO A 234 20.16 -12.09 -2.02
N GLY A 235 19.01 -12.60 -2.40
CA GLY A 235 17.70 -11.98 -2.21
C GLY A 235 16.68 -12.91 -1.57
N ILE A 236 15.52 -12.37 -1.28
CA ILE A 236 14.35 -13.11 -0.78
C ILE A 236 13.07 -12.67 -1.48
N ASP A 237 12.14 -13.61 -1.68
CA ASP A 237 10.81 -13.36 -2.22
C ASP A 237 9.77 -13.38 -1.09
N ILE A 238 9.39 -12.18 -0.62
CA ILE A 238 8.38 -12.04 0.45
C ILE A 238 6.96 -12.33 -0.03
N ALA A 239 6.69 -12.19 -1.35
CA ALA A 239 5.38 -12.53 -1.89
C ALA A 239 5.20 -14.07 -1.94
N ALA A 240 6.23 -14.81 -2.35
CA ALA A 240 6.22 -16.26 -2.29
C ALA A 240 6.09 -16.79 -0.85
N ALA A 241 6.76 -16.15 0.12
CA ALA A 241 6.63 -16.49 1.53
C ALA A 241 5.21 -16.24 2.05
N ALA A 242 4.59 -15.12 1.69
CA ALA A 242 3.21 -14.81 2.08
C ALA A 242 2.20 -15.81 1.50
N LEU A 243 2.40 -16.29 0.27
CA LEU A 243 1.58 -17.37 -0.30
C LEU A 243 1.71 -18.67 0.49
N GLN A 244 2.91 -19.00 0.99
CA GLN A 244 3.10 -20.17 1.85
C GLN A 244 2.38 -20.01 3.21
N GLU A 245 2.41 -18.82 3.83
CA GLU A 245 1.65 -18.56 5.06
C GLU A 245 0.13 -18.59 4.83
N LEU A 246 -0.36 -18.01 3.72
CA LEU A 246 -1.78 -18.09 3.34
C LEU A 246 -2.22 -19.54 3.16
N ALA A 247 -1.43 -20.35 2.45
CA ALA A 247 -1.70 -21.78 2.26
C ALA A 247 -1.68 -22.54 3.61
N ALA A 248 -0.71 -22.26 4.49
CA ALA A 248 -0.63 -22.84 5.83
C ALA A 248 -1.84 -22.44 6.70
N ALA A 249 -2.37 -21.23 6.53
CA ALA A 249 -3.60 -20.76 7.16
C ALA A 249 -4.88 -21.33 6.51
N GLY A 250 -4.75 -22.12 5.42
CA GLY A 250 -5.85 -22.76 4.71
C GLY A 250 -6.43 -21.96 3.55
N ILE A 251 -5.81 -20.85 3.14
CA ILE A 251 -6.22 -20.02 1.99
C ILE A 251 -5.36 -20.42 0.79
N THR A 252 -5.92 -21.21 -0.12
CA THR A 252 -5.22 -21.78 -1.28
C THR A 252 -5.22 -20.85 -2.49
N ASP A 253 -4.36 -21.11 -3.47
CA ASP A 253 -4.11 -20.25 -4.65
C ASP A 253 -5.38 -19.89 -5.44
N ASP A 254 -6.37 -20.77 -5.50
CA ASP A 254 -7.66 -20.54 -6.17
C ASP A 254 -8.51 -19.45 -5.49
N ARG A 255 -8.14 -19.04 -4.29
CA ARG A 255 -8.78 -17.94 -3.53
C ARG A 255 -7.92 -16.69 -3.44
N ILE A 256 -6.84 -16.64 -4.18
CA ILE A 256 -6.02 -15.43 -4.34
C ILE A 256 -6.52 -14.64 -5.54
N VAL A 257 -7.04 -13.45 -5.29
CA VAL A 257 -7.47 -12.52 -6.34
C VAL A 257 -6.26 -11.79 -6.89
N GLU A 258 -6.00 -11.97 -8.17
CA GLU A 258 -4.82 -11.40 -8.83
C GLU A 258 -5.02 -9.91 -9.16
N SER A 259 -4.22 -9.06 -8.57
CA SER A 259 -4.26 -7.60 -8.79
C SER A 259 -3.30 -7.10 -9.89
N ARG A 260 -2.31 -7.92 -10.31
CA ARG A 260 -1.29 -7.54 -11.31
C ARG A 260 -1.86 -7.02 -12.63
N PRO A 261 -2.90 -7.64 -13.25
CA PRO A 261 -3.42 -7.12 -14.51
C PRO A 261 -3.98 -5.70 -14.40
N ARG A 262 -4.65 -5.41 -13.28
CA ARG A 262 -5.21 -4.08 -13.02
C ARG A 262 -4.12 -3.04 -12.83
N VAL A 263 -3.07 -3.38 -12.08
CA VAL A 263 -1.92 -2.51 -11.85
C VAL A 263 -1.11 -2.29 -13.13
N ALA A 264 -0.89 -3.34 -13.93
CA ALA A 264 -0.20 -3.22 -15.21
C ALA A 264 -0.95 -2.28 -16.17
N ALA A 265 -2.27 -2.39 -16.25
CA ALA A 265 -3.10 -1.49 -17.06
C ALA A 265 -3.00 -0.03 -16.58
N ALA A 266 -3.03 0.21 -15.26
CA ALA A 266 -2.87 1.55 -14.69
C ALA A 266 -1.46 2.11 -14.98
N THR A 267 -0.41 1.30 -14.88
CA THR A 267 0.96 1.69 -15.21
C THR A 267 1.09 2.15 -16.67
N GLN A 268 0.48 1.40 -17.60
CA GLN A 268 0.49 1.76 -19.02
C GLN A 268 -0.35 3.02 -19.30
N TYR A 269 -1.49 3.18 -18.63
CA TYR A 269 -2.32 4.38 -18.76
C TYR A 269 -1.58 5.64 -18.33
N LEU A 270 -0.73 5.57 -17.31
CA LEU A 270 0.04 6.68 -16.75
C LEU A 270 1.44 6.83 -17.38
N SER A 271 1.71 6.16 -18.51
CA SER A 271 3.03 6.17 -19.17
C SER A 271 3.45 7.53 -19.74
N GLU A 272 2.53 8.45 -19.89
CA GLU A 272 2.76 9.81 -20.37
C GLU A 272 2.39 10.89 -19.33
N ASP A 273 2.20 10.50 -18.06
CA ASP A 273 1.81 11.41 -16.99
C ASP A 273 2.95 12.35 -16.59
N ASP A 274 2.69 13.66 -16.59
CA ASP A 274 3.69 14.70 -16.36
C ASP A 274 4.19 14.73 -14.90
N GLU A 275 3.32 14.47 -13.91
CA GLU A 275 3.70 14.39 -12.50
C GLU A 275 4.62 13.18 -12.28
N LEU A 276 4.25 12.01 -12.83
CA LEU A 276 5.06 10.80 -12.75
C LEU A 276 6.42 10.99 -13.42
N ALA A 277 6.45 11.63 -14.59
CA ALA A 277 7.69 11.97 -15.29
C ALA A 277 8.59 12.90 -14.47
N ALA A 278 8.00 13.91 -13.81
CA ALA A 278 8.74 14.80 -12.92
C ALA A 278 9.33 14.06 -11.72
N LEU A 279 8.57 13.15 -11.10
CA LEU A 279 9.01 12.33 -9.99
C LEU A 279 10.13 11.37 -10.40
N CYS A 280 10.06 10.74 -11.59
CA CYS A 280 11.12 9.88 -12.11
C CYS A 280 12.45 10.62 -12.26
N ARG A 281 12.43 11.85 -12.77
CA ARG A 281 13.64 12.69 -12.91
C ARG A 281 14.30 13.03 -11.58
N THR A 282 13.55 13.07 -10.50
CA THR A 282 14.06 13.42 -9.16
C THR A 282 14.32 12.22 -8.27
N ASP A 283 13.96 11.00 -8.68
CA ASP A 283 14.13 9.79 -7.87
C ASP A 283 15.60 9.50 -7.50
N GLY A 284 16.54 9.80 -8.40
CA GLY A 284 17.97 9.54 -8.19
C GLY A 284 18.39 8.09 -8.41
N GLU A 285 17.44 7.18 -8.62
CA GLU A 285 17.65 5.76 -8.92
C GLU A 285 16.65 5.31 -10.00
N GLY A 286 17.12 4.51 -10.94
CA GLY A 286 16.36 4.03 -12.11
C GLY A 286 16.42 5.02 -13.27
N GLU A 287 15.83 4.65 -14.41
CA GLU A 287 15.78 5.48 -15.60
C GLU A 287 15.02 6.80 -15.32
N PRO A 288 15.60 7.97 -15.63
CA PRO A 288 14.94 9.25 -15.39
C PRO A 288 13.81 9.54 -16.39
N GLU A 289 13.87 8.96 -17.59
CA GLU A 289 12.84 9.10 -18.62
C GLU A 289 11.70 8.11 -18.37
N LEU A 290 10.47 8.61 -18.20
CA LEU A 290 9.31 7.82 -17.80
C LEU A 290 9.02 6.66 -18.75
N ALA A 291 9.03 6.90 -20.06
CA ALA A 291 8.76 5.86 -21.06
C ALA A 291 9.74 4.70 -20.94
N ALA A 292 11.06 4.99 -20.90
CA ALA A 292 12.11 3.98 -20.76
C ALA A 292 12.00 3.24 -19.40
N ARG A 293 11.60 3.95 -18.35
CA ARG A 293 11.39 3.35 -17.02
C ARG A 293 10.23 2.38 -17.01
N ILE A 294 9.10 2.74 -17.63
CA ILE A 294 7.92 1.86 -17.72
C ILE A 294 8.21 0.64 -18.60
N ASP A 295 8.92 0.81 -19.71
CA ASP A 295 9.35 -0.30 -20.55
C ASP A 295 10.28 -1.30 -19.81
N GLY A 296 10.99 -0.82 -18.79
CA GLY A 296 11.84 -1.63 -17.92
C GLY A 296 11.09 -2.37 -16.80
N VAL A 297 9.80 -2.11 -16.58
CA VAL A 297 9.00 -2.77 -15.53
C VAL A 297 8.69 -4.21 -15.92
N ARG A 298 9.30 -5.16 -15.21
CA ARG A 298 9.02 -6.61 -15.40
C ARG A 298 7.93 -7.11 -14.47
N HIS A 299 7.85 -6.52 -13.29
CA HIS A 299 6.89 -6.86 -12.24
C HIS A 299 6.09 -5.61 -11.85
N SER A 300 4.85 -5.49 -12.34
CA SER A 300 4.03 -4.28 -12.14
C SER A 300 3.75 -3.93 -10.67
N LEU A 301 3.74 -4.94 -9.79
CA LEU A 301 3.62 -4.74 -8.34
C LEU A 301 4.96 -4.44 -7.65
N CYS A 302 6.10 -4.56 -8.34
CA CYS A 302 7.39 -4.29 -7.70
C CYS A 302 7.57 -2.80 -7.42
N THR A 303 7.74 -2.46 -6.16
CA THR A 303 7.89 -1.07 -5.71
C THR A 303 9.18 -0.43 -6.19
N LEU A 304 10.24 -1.21 -6.38
CA LEU A 304 11.51 -0.69 -6.92
C LEU A 304 11.44 -0.45 -8.43
N GLU A 305 10.82 -1.36 -9.19
CA GLU A 305 10.77 -1.25 -10.66
C GLU A 305 9.73 -0.23 -11.13
N ASN A 306 8.51 -0.33 -10.58
CA ASN A 306 7.38 0.47 -11.03
C ASN A 306 7.39 1.87 -10.39
N PRO A 307 7.49 2.94 -11.20
CA PRO A 307 7.54 4.30 -10.69
C PRO A 307 6.26 4.80 -10.02
N LEU A 308 5.15 4.08 -10.12
CA LEU A 308 3.91 4.43 -9.41
C LEU A 308 4.02 4.34 -7.89
N TRP A 309 5.01 3.62 -7.38
CA TRP A 309 5.14 3.32 -5.97
C TRP A 309 6.28 4.08 -5.30
N TYR A 310 6.13 4.40 -4.02
CA TYR A 310 7.28 4.69 -3.16
C TYR A 310 8.06 3.41 -2.88
N SER A 311 9.38 3.52 -2.74
CA SER A 311 10.27 2.40 -2.42
C SER A 311 11.39 2.85 -1.50
N HIS A 312 11.47 2.23 -0.34
CA HIS A 312 12.57 2.41 0.61
C HIS A 312 13.92 2.04 -0.02
N ARG A 313 13.95 0.96 -0.79
CA ARG A 313 15.15 0.53 -1.51
C ARG A 313 15.60 1.56 -2.53
N ARG A 314 14.67 2.13 -3.30
CA ARG A 314 14.99 3.20 -4.27
C ARG A 314 15.58 4.42 -3.56
N THR A 315 14.97 4.84 -2.46
CA THR A 315 15.44 5.96 -1.65
C THR A 315 16.85 5.70 -1.11
N ALA A 316 17.10 4.49 -0.59
CA ALA A 316 18.42 4.10 -0.08
C ALA A 316 19.49 4.03 -1.16
N LEU A 317 19.17 3.54 -2.37
CA LEU A 317 20.09 3.50 -3.51
C LEU A 317 20.41 4.91 -4.03
N ALA A 318 19.47 5.84 -3.92
CA ALA A 318 19.61 7.24 -4.30
C ALA A 318 20.29 8.12 -3.22
N ASP A 319 20.67 7.55 -2.07
CA ASP A 319 21.25 8.26 -0.91
C ASP A 319 20.39 9.44 -0.43
N LYS A 320 19.06 9.27 -0.46
CA LYS A 320 18.08 10.25 0.03
C LYS A 320 17.85 10.12 1.52
N SER A 321 17.49 11.22 2.17
CA SER A 321 17.27 11.29 3.63
C SER A 321 15.84 10.99 4.06
N GLY A 322 14.87 11.08 3.16
CA GLY A 322 13.45 10.88 3.40
C GLY A 322 12.77 10.07 2.31
N GLU A 323 11.60 9.56 2.59
CA GLU A 323 10.79 8.80 1.64
C GLU A 323 9.30 8.93 1.92
N GLY A 324 8.47 8.82 0.88
CA GLY A 324 7.03 8.71 1.03
C GLY A 324 6.58 7.29 1.39
N ARG A 325 5.33 7.20 1.86
CA ARG A 325 4.61 5.94 2.09
C ARG A 325 3.28 5.96 1.35
N MET A 326 2.98 4.90 0.63
CA MET A 326 1.65 4.63 0.12
C MET A 326 0.83 3.84 1.14
N LEU A 327 -0.48 3.75 0.91
CA LEU A 327 -1.40 2.88 1.63
C LEU A 327 -1.95 1.80 0.71
N ALA A 328 -2.02 0.59 1.23
CA ALA A 328 -2.93 -0.42 0.74
C ALA A 328 -4.10 -0.51 1.71
N LEU A 329 -5.30 -0.37 1.18
CA LEU A 329 -6.54 -0.23 1.93
C LEU A 329 -7.52 -1.33 1.58
N ILE A 330 -8.29 -1.80 2.57
CA ILE A 330 -9.45 -2.64 2.35
C ILE A 330 -10.66 -2.03 3.04
N VAL A 331 -11.77 -1.96 2.33
CA VAL A 331 -13.01 -1.39 2.82
C VAL A 331 -14.20 -2.27 2.45
N ARG A 332 -15.13 -2.41 3.39
CA ARG A 332 -16.43 -3.03 3.18
C ARG A 332 -17.49 -1.93 2.97
N GLU A 333 -18.17 -1.96 1.82
CA GLU A 333 -19.23 -1.04 1.41
C GLU A 333 -20.59 -1.36 2.05
#